data_64633ebbb9cbd8a6808483bd594f4044
#
_entry.id   64633ebbb9cbd8a6808483bd594f4044
#
_cell.length_a   1.000
_cell.length_b   1.000
_cell.length_c   1.000
_cell.angle_alpha   90.00
_cell.angle_beta   90.00
_cell.angle_gamma   90.00
#
_symmetry.space_group_name_H-M   'P 1'
#
loop_
_entity.id
_entity.type
_entity.pdbx_description
1 polymer ?
#
loop_
_entity_poly.entity_id
_entity_poly.type
_entity_poly.pdbx_seq_one_letter_code
_entity_poly.pdbx_strand_id
1 'polypeptide(L)'
;MHLRLGTSTYSYWHFTPDKTPIETVLESAHQLGLSGVEILHRQLESEERDYLQRLKRRAFELGLSLYNLSIHQDFVWAEPEARLRHVEHTLHCIDLAHDMGIPSIRVNSGGWRKEGSFDDLIQARGWVEPWPGHTQDEGFAWVCDCIHQCLDRAAEQGVMLLLENHWGLTTFADGVLRILDTVNSPWLGGILDMGNYLFEDDMYAAMAKVAPYINLAHMKTYPGGGSWYSLDLDYARVFRALLESGFSGYVSIEMEGADPPETAMPYSIDLARQAWHEAVHQE
;
A
#
# COMPACT_ATOMS: atom_id res chain seq x y z
N MET A 1 -3.06 18.83 -13.98
CA MET A 1 -2.25 17.60 -13.78
C MET A 1 -3.11 16.39 -14.09
N HIS A 2 -2.58 15.32 -14.68
CA HIS A 2 -3.37 14.15 -15.11
C HIS A 2 -3.41 13.11 -13.99
N LEU A 3 -4.62 12.63 -13.62
CA LEU A 3 -4.80 11.55 -12.67
C LEU A 3 -4.33 10.21 -13.27
N ARG A 4 -3.36 9.57 -12.64
CA ARG A 4 -2.99 8.18 -12.93
C ARG A 4 -3.79 7.28 -11.99
N LEU A 5 -4.94 6.81 -12.45
CA LEU A 5 -5.85 5.99 -11.65
C LEU A 5 -5.66 4.52 -11.97
N GLY A 6 -5.46 3.72 -10.96
CA GLY A 6 -5.38 2.27 -11.02
C GLY A 6 -6.19 1.62 -9.91
N THR A 7 -6.06 0.31 -9.78
CA THR A 7 -6.68 -0.47 -8.70
C THR A 7 -5.73 -1.51 -8.15
N SER A 8 -5.84 -1.80 -6.88
CA SER A 8 -5.24 -2.99 -6.27
C SER A 8 -6.09 -4.22 -6.58
N THR A 9 -5.44 -5.35 -6.87
CA THR A 9 -6.14 -6.64 -7.04
C THR A 9 -6.87 -7.06 -5.77
N TYR A 10 -6.46 -6.54 -4.61
CA TYR A 10 -7.15 -6.70 -3.34
C TYR A 10 -8.63 -6.32 -3.40
N SER A 11 -8.98 -5.26 -4.13
CA SER A 11 -10.36 -4.78 -4.32
C SER A 11 -11.34 -5.82 -4.90
N TYR A 12 -10.82 -6.91 -5.45
CA TYR A 12 -11.61 -7.98 -6.07
C TYR A 12 -11.58 -9.29 -5.29
N TRP A 13 -10.81 -9.35 -4.19
CA TRP A 13 -10.63 -10.62 -3.47
C TRP A 13 -10.96 -10.54 -1.98
N HIS A 14 -10.49 -9.49 -1.27
CA HIS A 14 -10.67 -9.29 0.19
C HIS A 14 -10.32 -10.51 1.05
N PHE A 15 -9.35 -11.34 0.62
CA PHE A 15 -8.96 -12.60 1.29
C PHE A 15 -10.09 -13.61 1.48
N THR A 16 -11.14 -13.57 0.66
CA THR A 16 -12.18 -14.59 0.63
C THR A 16 -11.60 -15.96 0.20
N PRO A 17 -12.26 -17.09 0.51
CA PRO A 17 -11.77 -18.42 0.11
C PRO A 17 -11.54 -18.57 -1.38
N ASP A 18 -12.42 -17.98 -2.19
CA ASP A 18 -12.33 -18.01 -3.66
C ASP A 18 -11.50 -16.83 -4.15
N LYS A 19 -10.26 -17.12 -4.56
CA LYS A 19 -9.32 -16.12 -5.07
C LYS A 19 -9.70 -15.69 -6.48
N THR A 20 -9.95 -14.38 -6.68
CA THR A 20 -10.15 -13.84 -8.03
C THR A 20 -8.82 -13.89 -8.82
N PRO A 21 -8.77 -14.53 -10.01
CA PRO A 21 -7.58 -14.53 -10.84
C PRO A 21 -7.14 -13.11 -11.23
N ILE A 22 -5.84 -12.86 -11.24
CA ILE A 22 -5.29 -11.54 -11.58
C ILE A 22 -5.65 -11.15 -13.01
N GLU A 23 -5.68 -12.11 -13.93
CA GLU A 23 -6.11 -11.89 -15.32
C GLU A 23 -7.52 -11.28 -15.40
N THR A 24 -8.44 -11.75 -14.55
CA THR A 24 -9.81 -11.19 -14.46
C THR A 24 -9.78 -9.72 -14.00
N VAL A 25 -8.91 -9.38 -13.05
CA VAL A 25 -8.75 -8.01 -12.58
C VAL A 25 -8.15 -7.13 -13.68
N LEU A 26 -7.17 -7.62 -14.45
CA LEU A 26 -6.60 -6.90 -15.60
C LEU A 26 -7.68 -6.57 -16.64
N GLU A 27 -8.52 -7.56 -17.00
CA GLU A 27 -9.63 -7.34 -17.93
C GLU A 27 -10.63 -6.29 -17.43
N SER A 28 -11.00 -6.38 -16.16
CA SER A 28 -11.90 -5.41 -15.52
C SER A 28 -11.29 -4.00 -15.50
N ALA A 29 -10.03 -3.87 -15.11
CA ALA A 29 -9.32 -2.59 -15.09
C ALA A 29 -9.28 -1.94 -16.49
N HIS A 30 -9.01 -2.73 -17.53
CA HIS A 30 -9.04 -2.27 -18.93
C HIS A 30 -10.44 -1.79 -19.33
N GLN A 31 -11.50 -2.57 -19.06
CA GLN A 31 -12.88 -2.23 -19.39
C GLN A 31 -13.34 -0.95 -18.68
N LEU A 32 -12.88 -0.72 -17.46
CA LEU A 32 -13.20 0.47 -16.64
C LEU A 32 -12.32 1.69 -16.99
N GLY A 33 -11.41 1.57 -17.95
CA GLY A 33 -10.54 2.67 -18.39
C GLY A 33 -9.54 3.12 -17.34
N LEU A 34 -9.07 2.19 -16.49
CA LEU A 34 -7.95 2.43 -15.58
C LEU A 34 -6.62 2.40 -16.34
N SER A 35 -5.58 3.03 -15.79
CA SER A 35 -4.27 3.12 -16.41
C SER A 35 -3.27 2.07 -15.91
N GLY A 36 -3.63 1.30 -14.88
CA GLY A 36 -2.76 0.25 -14.36
C GLY A 36 -3.36 -0.53 -13.20
N VAL A 37 -2.61 -1.52 -12.76
CA VAL A 37 -3.00 -2.44 -11.68
C VAL A 37 -1.82 -2.63 -10.72
N GLU A 38 -2.12 -2.59 -9.45
CA GLU A 38 -1.28 -3.04 -8.36
C GLU A 38 -1.60 -4.49 -8.02
N ILE A 39 -0.58 -5.32 -7.94
CA ILE A 39 -0.76 -6.75 -7.66
C ILE A 39 -0.54 -7.01 -6.17
N LEU A 40 -1.52 -7.62 -5.51
CA LEU A 40 -1.33 -8.18 -4.18
C LEU A 40 -0.57 -9.51 -4.32
N HIS A 41 0.65 -9.59 -3.78
CA HIS A 41 1.54 -10.76 -3.91
C HIS A 41 0.84 -12.08 -3.52
N ARG A 42 0.08 -12.08 -2.42
CA ARG A 42 -0.68 -13.25 -1.96
C ARG A 42 -1.76 -13.73 -2.95
N GLN A 43 -2.13 -12.91 -3.92
CA GLN A 43 -3.11 -13.25 -4.94
C GLN A 43 -2.51 -13.95 -6.16
N LEU A 44 -1.20 -13.90 -6.34
CA LEU A 44 -0.53 -14.70 -7.35
C LEU A 44 -0.89 -16.17 -7.20
N GLU A 45 -1.23 -16.82 -8.31
CA GLU A 45 -1.47 -18.27 -8.36
C GLU A 45 -0.17 -19.05 -8.36
N SER A 46 0.89 -18.46 -8.92
CA SER A 46 2.22 -19.05 -9.03
C SER A 46 3.28 -17.95 -9.12
N GLU A 47 4.48 -18.23 -8.63
CA GLU A 47 5.68 -17.40 -8.84
C GLU A 47 6.57 -17.92 -9.97
N GLU A 48 6.12 -18.98 -10.67
CA GLU A 48 6.83 -19.52 -11.81
C GLU A 48 6.94 -18.49 -12.93
N ARG A 49 8.12 -18.39 -13.52
CA ARG A 49 8.45 -17.39 -14.54
C ARG A 49 7.43 -17.34 -15.69
N ASP A 50 6.98 -18.48 -16.18
CA ASP A 50 6.02 -18.54 -17.28
C ASP A 50 4.67 -17.90 -16.94
N TYR A 51 4.21 -18.06 -15.70
CA TYR A 51 2.99 -17.41 -15.23
C TYR A 51 3.18 -15.89 -15.12
N LEU A 52 4.26 -15.44 -14.48
CA LEU A 52 4.56 -14.02 -14.33
C LEU A 52 4.72 -13.31 -15.68
N GLN A 53 5.39 -13.95 -16.65
CA GLN A 53 5.54 -13.38 -18.00
C GLN A 53 4.22 -13.35 -18.77
N ARG A 54 3.28 -14.30 -18.55
CA ARG A 54 1.93 -14.22 -19.12
C ARG A 54 1.15 -13.03 -18.57
N LEU A 55 1.20 -12.79 -17.25
CA LEU A 55 0.57 -11.61 -16.63
C LEU A 55 1.14 -10.31 -17.19
N LYS A 56 2.46 -10.19 -17.24
CA LYS A 56 3.16 -9.02 -17.79
C LYS A 56 2.75 -8.75 -19.25
N ARG A 57 2.76 -9.79 -20.08
CA ARG A 57 2.31 -9.69 -21.48
C ARG A 57 0.85 -9.28 -21.57
N ARG A 58 -0.03 -9.89 -20.74
CA ARG A 58 -1.46 -9.55 -20.77
C ARG A 58 -1.72 -8.11 -20.36
N ALA A 59 -1.06 -7.61 -19.31
CA ALA A 59 -1.14 -6.21 -18.94
C ALA A 59 -0.72 -5.28 -20.09
N PHE A 60 0.39 -5.59 -20.78
CA PHE A 60 0.85 -4.83 -21.94
C PHE A 60 -0.15 -4.84 -23.10
N GLU A 61 -0.73 -6.00 -23.44
CA GLU A 61 -1.77 -6.14 -24.50
C GLU A 61 -3.03 -5.31 -24.19
N LEU A 62 -3.35 -5.14 -22.90
CA LEU A 62 -4.48 -4.34 -22.42
C LEU A 62 -4.14 -2.84 -22.24
N GLY A 63 -2.88 -2.44 -22.46
CA GLY A 63 -2.43 -1.07 -22.26
C GLY A 63 -2.34 -0.66 -20.78
N LEU A 64 -2.19 -1.62 -19.88
CA LEU A 64 -2.10 -1.40 -18.44
C LEU A 64 -0.66 -1.43 -17.95
N SER A 65 -0.32 -0.53 -17.03
CA SER A 65 0.93 -0.60 -16.25
C SER A 65 0.73 -1.49 -15.02
N LEU A 66 1.69 -2.39 -14.76
CA LEU A 66 1.83 -2.99 -13.44
C LEU A 66 2.75 -2.07 -12.64
N TYR A 67 2.21 -1.35 -11.64
CA TYR A 67 2.97 -0.26 -11.01
C TYR A 67 3.46 -0.55 -9.59
N ASN A 68 2.87 -1.51 -8.89
CA ASN A 68 3.29 -1.92 -7.55
C ASN A 68 2.99 -3.38 -7.27
N LEU A 69 3.85 -4.04 -6.47
CA LEU A 69 3.61 -5.37 -5.91
C LEU A 69 3.46 -5.23 -4.39
N SER A 70 2.24 -5.38 -3.90
CA SER A 70 1.94 -5.28 -2.47
C SER A 70 2.26 -6.57 -1.75
N ILE A 71 3.35 -6.57 -0.97
CA ILE A 71 3.79 -7.71 -0.19
C ILE A 71 3.36 -7.59 1.28
N HIS A 72 3.45 -8.70 2.02
CA HIS A 72 3.22 -8.75 3.46
C HIS A 72 4.46 -9.28 4.16
N GLN A 73 5.07 -8.43 4.96
CA GLN A 73 6.16 -8.78 5.86
C GLN A 73 6.00 -8.02 7.19
N ASP A 74 6.78 -8.40 8.18
CA ASP A 74 6.77 -7.81 9.52
C ASP A 74 8.19 -7.81 10.08
N PHE A 75 8.78 -6.65 10.25
CA PHE A 75 10.16 -6.50 10.71
C PHE A 75 10.30 -6.37 12.23
N VAL A 76 9.18 -6.28 12.97
CA VAL A 76 9.20 -6.14 14.44
C VAL A 76 9.18 -7.52 15.09
N TRP A 77 10.36 -8.08 15.29
CA TRP A 77 10.59 -9.34 15.99
C TRP A 77 11.82 -9.25 16.87
N ALA A 78 11.74 -9.77 18.10
CA ALA A 78 12.90 -9.83 19.01
C ALA A 78 13.99 -10.76 18.45
N GLU A 79 13.56 -11.88 17.86
CA GLU A 79 14.45 -12.90 17.31
C GLU A 79 15.04 -12.45 15.96
N PRO A 80 16.39 -12.33 15.85
CA PRO A 80 17.05 -11.93 14.60
C PRO A 80 16.71 -12.83 13.42
N GLU A 81 16.56 -14.13 13.64
CA GLU A 81 16.23 -15.12 12.59
C GLU A 81 14.83 -14.90 12.04
N ALA A 82 13.88 -14.39 12.87
CA ALA A 82 12.55 -14.02 12.39
C ALA A 82 12.64 -12.79 11.46
N ARG A 83 13.41 -11.77 11.85
CA ARG A 83 13.65 -10.59 10.99
C ARG A 83 14.31 -10.98 9.67
N LEU A 84 15.32 -11.86 9.73
CA LEU A 84 16.04 -12.33 8.52
C LEU A 84 15.09 -12.99 7.53
N ARG A 85 14.16 -13.85 7.98
CA ARG A 85 13.16 -14.46 7.07
C ARG A 85 12.30 -13.42 6.35
N HIS A 86 11.94 -12.32 7.02
CA HIS A 86 11.18 -11.24 6.39
C HIS A 86 12.03 -10.40 5.45
N VAL A 87 13.32 -10.22 5.74
CA VAL A 87 14.29 -9.62 4.80
C VAL A 87 14.45 -10.49 3.55
N GLU A 88 14.69 -11.79 3.70
CA GLU A 88 14.80 -12.74 2.59
C GLU A 88 13.55 -12.77 1.71
N HIS A 89 12.36 -12.75 2.33
CA HIS A 89 11.10 -12.62 1.61
C HIS A 89 11.00 -11.29 0.83
N THR A 90 11.44 -10.19 1.43
CA THR A 90 11.42 -8.87 0.75
C THR A 90 12.39 -8.86 -0.43
N LEU A 91 13.60 -9.39 -0.27
CA LEU A 91 14.58 -9.54 -1.36
C LEU A 91 14.04 -10.38 -2.51
N HIS A 92 13.39 -11.50 -2.20
CA HIS A 92 12.73 -12.34 -3.19
C HIS A 92 11.63 -11.58 -3.95
N CYS A 93 10.80 -10.80 -3.25
CA CYS A 93 9.75 -10.01 -3.87
C CYS A 93 10.28 -8.84 -4.72
N ILE A 94 11.45 -8.28 -4.39
CA ILE A 94 12.15 -7.33 -5.25
C ILE A 94 12.49 -7.99 -6.60
N ASP A 95 13.01 -9.22 -6.58
CA ASP A 95 13.35 -9.97 -7.79
C ASP A 95 12.10 -10.31 -8.61
N LEU A 96 11.01 -10.73 -7.95
CA LEU A 96 9.72 -10.96 -8.62
C LEU A 96 9.19 -9.68 -9.31
N ALA A 97 9.24 -8.54 -8.61
CA ALA A 97 8.82 -7.26 -9.15
C ALA A 97 9.66 -6.88 -10.38
N HIS A 98 10.99 -7.03 -10.30
CA HIS A 98 11.88 -6.80 -11.44
C HIS A 98 11.50 -7.68 -12.65
N ASP A 99 11.32 -9.00 -12.45
CA ASP A 99 10.96 -9.94 -13.52
C ASP A 99 9.62 -9.59 -14.17
N MET A 100 8.68 -9.10 -13.40
CA MET A 100 7.37 -8.61 -13.89
C MET A 100 7.45 -7.21 -14.51
N GLY A 101 8.56 -6.48 -14.36
CA GLY A 101 8.70 -5.09 -14.78
C GLY A 101 7.90 -4.12 -13.91
N ILE A 102 7.67 -4.47 -12.65
CA ILE A 102 7.01 -3.65 -11.65
C ILE A 102 8.06 -2.78 -10.96
N PRO A 103 7.90 -1.44 -10.96
CA PRO A 103 8.93 -0.52 -10.47
C PRO A 103 8.96 -0.33 -8.96
N SER A 104 8.00 -0.86 -8.22
CA SER A 104 7.94 -0.68 -6.77
C SER A 104 7.29 -1.87 -6.05
N ILE A 105 7.65 -2.05 -4.79
CA ILE A 105 6.96 -2.98 -3.88
C ILE A 105 6.50 -2.22 -2.63
N ARG A 106 5.31 -2.57 -2.12
CA ARG A 106 4.86 -2.10 -0.81
C ARG A 106 5.60 -2.85 0.29
N VAL A 107 6.06 -2.13 1.31
CA VAL A 107 6.60 -2.69 2.55
C VAL A 107 5.85 -2.13 3.75
N ASN A 108 5.64 -2.96 4.79
CA ASN A 108 5.07 -2.57 6.07
C ASN A 108 6.17 -2.51 7.13
N SER A 109 5.95 -1.77 8.20
CA SER A 109 6.87 -1.83 9.35
C SER A 109 6.73 -3.15 10.11
N GLY A 110 5.51 -3.67 10.19
CA GLY A 110 5.14 -4.61 11.22
C GLY A 110 4.92 -3.91 12.57
N GLY A 111 4.65 -4.68 13.60
CA GLY A 111 4.33 -4.12 14.92
C GLY A 111 4.47 -5.13 16.06
N TRP A 112 4.33 -4.65 17.28
CA TRP A 112 4.48 -5.44 18.51
C TRP A 112 3.41 -6.51 18.66
N ARG A 113 2.22 -6.28 18.11
CA ARG A 113 1.11 -7.18 18.21
C ARG A 113 1.23 -8.33 17.22
N LYS A 114 1.27 -9.55 17.73
CA LYS A 114 1.29 -10.78 16.93
C LYS A 114 0.00 -11.59 17.07
N GLU A 115 -0.79 -11.33 18.11
CA GLU A 115 -2.03 -12.02 18.43
C GLU A 115 -3.16 -11.02 18.75
N GLY A 116 -4.39 -11.49 18.69
CA GLY A 116 -5.59 -10.71 19.01
C GLY A 116 -6.40 -10.30 17.78
N SER A 117 -7.59 -9.75 18.00
CA SER A 117 -8.53 -9.32 16.96
C SER A 117 -8.24 -7.87 16.50
N PHE A 118 -8.80 -7.50 15.36
CA PHE A 118 -8.79 -6.10 14.93
C PHE A 118 -9.57 -5.20 15.91
N ASP A 119 -10.64 -5.73 16.52
CA ASP A 119 -11.43 -4.99 17.53
C ASP A 119 -10.60 -4.55 18.74
N ASP A 120 -9.64 -5.38 19.18
CA ASP A 120 -8.73 -4.98 20.27
C ASP A 120 -7.82 -3.83 19.85
N LEU A 121 -7.39 -3.79 18.58
CA LEU A 121 -6.59 -2.69 18.03
C LEU A 121 -7.42 -1.39 17.98
N ILE A 122 -8.69 -1.47 17.56
CA ILE A 122 -9.63 -0.34 17.60
C ILE A 122 -9.79 0.18 19.02
N GLN A 123 -10.02 -0.70 20.00
CA GLN A 123 -10.16 -0.31 21.40
C GLN A 123 -8.89 0.36 21.96
N ALA A 124 -7.71 -0.12 21.54
CA ALA A 124 -6.42 0.46 21.91
C ALA A 124 -6.06 1.72 21.11
N ARG A 125 -6.95 2.23 20.23
CA ARG A 125 -6.69 3.36 19.32
C ARG A 125 -5.37 3.22 18.55
N GLY A 126 -5.13 2.02 18.03
CA GLY A 126 -3.91 1.71 17.27
C GLY A 126 -2.62 1.59 18.07
N TRP A 127 -2.65 1.89 19.36
CA TRP A 127 -1.47 1.76 20.20
C TRP A 127 -1.26 0.33 20.67
N VAL A 128 -0.03 -0.16 20.54
CA VAL A 128 0.37 -1.47 21.06
C VAL A 128 1.69 -1.33 21.83
N GLU A 129 1.66 -1.75 23.09
CA GLU A 129 2.84 -1.76 23.93
C GLU A 129 3.94 -2.69 23.40
N PRO A 130 5.21 -2.31 23.48
CA PRO A 130 6.32 -3.21 23.24
C PRO A 130 6.24 -4.46 24.13
N TRP A 131 6.80 -5.56 23.63
CA TRP A 131 6.90 -6.75 24.48
C TRP A 131 7.74 -6.51 25.72
N PRO A 132 7.50 -7.27 26.80
CA PRO A 132 8.29 -7.13 28.03
C PRO A 132 9.79 -7.23 27.76
N GLY A 133 10.53 -6.23 28.24
CA GLY A 133 11.98 -6.14 28.04
C GLY A 133 12.41 -5.41 26.77
N HIS A 134 11.50 -4.91 25.95
CA HIS A 134 11.77 -4.15 24.72
C HIS A 134 11.18 -2.75 24.78
N THR A 135 11.64 -1.91 23.87
CA THR A 135 11.22 -0.51 23.73
C THR A 135 10.73 -0.20 22.32
N GLN A 136 9.94 0.86 22.17
CA GLN A 136 9.53 1.35 20.83
C GLN A 136 10.76 1.68 19.96
N ASP A 137 11.81 2.25 20.56
CA ASP A 137 13.03 2.61 19.83
C ASP A 137 13.73 1.38 19.24
N GLU A 138 13.75 0.26 19.96
CA GLU A 138 14.27 -1.01 19.41
C GLU A 138 13.45 -1.49 18.22
N GLY A 139 12.11 -1.41 18.27
CA GLY A 139 11.25 -1.76 17.16
C GLY A 139 11.54 -0.93 15.90
N PHE A 140 11.68 0.37 16.05
CA PHE A 140 12.06 1.27 14.94
C PHE A 140 13.45 0.95 14.42
N ALA A 141 14.44 0.67 15.29
CA ALA A 141 15.77 0.29 14.87
C ALA A 141 15.74 -1.01 14.04
N TRP A 142 14.99 -2.04 14.48
CA TRP A 142 14.85 -3.29 13.72
C TRP A 142 14.24 -3.09 12.34
N VAL A 143 13.21 -2.24 12.23
CA VAL A 143 12.58 -1.92 10.93
C VAL A 143 13.59 -1.23 10.01
N CYS A 144 14.29 -0.21 10.49
CA CYS A 144 15.29 0.51 9.70
C CYS A 144 16.43 -0.42 9.25
N ASP A 145 16.94 -1.28 10.15
CA ASP A 145 18.00 -2.25 9.83
C ASP A 145 17.55 -3.26 8.77
N CYS A 146 16.31 -3.77 8.86
CA CYS A 146 15.76 -4.69 7.87
C CYS A 146 15.59 -4.01 6.50
N ILE A 147 15.09 -2.77 6.47
CA ILE A 147 14.97 -2.01 5.22
C ILE A 147 16.35 -1.77 4.61
N HIS A 148 17.36 -1.36 5.41
CA HIS A 148 18.73 -1.16 4.92
C HIS A 148 19.30 -2.40 4.23
N GLN A 149 19.03 -3.60 4.77
CA GLN A 149 19.47 -4.86 4.15
C GLN A 149 18.84 -5.14 2.78
N CYS A 150 17.73 -4.48 2.45
CA CYS A 150 17.03 -4.64 1.17
C CYS A 150 17.43 -3.57 0.13
N LEU A 151 18.05 -2.44 0.54
CA LEU A 151 18.25 -1.28 -0.33
C LEU A 151 19.21 -1.54 -1.50
N ASP A 152 20.29 -2.28 -1.27
CA ASP A 152 21.26 -2.58 -2.34
C ASP A 152 20.58 -3.39 -3.45
N ARG A 153 19.76 -4.39 -3.06
CA ARG A 153 19.01 -5.20 -4.03
C ARG A 153 17.94 -4.39 -4.74
N ALA A 154 17.24 -3.50 -4.03
CA ALA A 154 16.28 -2.58 -4.60
C ALA A 154 16.94 -1.68 -5.67
N ALA A 155 18.10 -1.12 -5.36
CA ALA A 155 18.90 -0.31 -6.29
C ALA A 155 19.39 -1.11 -7.52
N GLU A 156 19.91 -2.31 -7.32
CA GLU A 156 20.37 -3.20 -8.40
C GLU A 156 19.25 -3.57 -9.37
N GLN A 157 18.05 -3.84 -8.86
CA GLN A 157 16.91 -4.25 -9.66
C GLN A 157 16.08 -3.06 -10.18
N GLY A 158 16.34 -1.84 -9.72
CA GLY A 158 15.56 -0.66 -10.09
C GLY A 158 14.13 -0.70 -9.53
N VAL A 159 13.93 -1.29 -8.34
CA VAL A 159 12.64 -1.46 -7.67
C VAL A 159 12.62 -0.64 -6.38
N MET A 160 11.74 0.33 -6.27
CA MET A 160 11.58 1.12 -5.05
C MET A 160 10.86 0.34 -3.95
N LEU A 161 11.28 0.54 -2.71
CA LEU A 161 10.53 0.14 -1.52
C LEU A 161 9.59 1.29 -1.15
N LEU A 162 8.30 1.00 -0.98
CA LEU A 162 7.31 2.00 -0.58
C LEU A 162 6.70 1.61 0.77
N LEU A 163 7.06 2.35 1.81
CA LEU A 163 6.56 2.14 3.18
C LEU A 163 5.12 2.66 3.29
N GLU A 164 4.21 1.78 3.66
CA GLU A 164 2.80 2.14 3.86
C GLU A 164 2.53 2.56 5.31
N ASN A 165 1.68 3.59 5.50
CA ASN A 165 1.03 3.82 6.77
C ASN A 165 -0.01 2.71 7.01
N HIS A 166 0.40 1.72 7.79
CA HIS A 166 -0.39 0.53 8.11
C HIS A 166 -0.34 0.27 9.62
N TRP A 167 -1.05 -0.77 10.08
CA TRP A 167 -1.04 -1.15 11.50
C TRP A 167 0.36 -1.53 11.98
N GLY A 168 0.73 -1.08 13.17
CA GLY A 168 2.05 -1.30 13.76
C GLY A 168 2.79 -0.01 14.02
N LEU A 169 4.10 0.05 13.70
CA LEU A 169 4.90 1.25 13.97
C LEU A 169 4.55 2.41 13.01
N THR A 170 3.85 2.15 11.92
CA THR A 170 3.40 3.16 10.95
C THR A 170 1.91 3.51 11.07
N THR A 171 1.25 3.14 12.17
CA THR A 171 -0.13 3.52 12.48
C THR A 171 -0.31 5.05 12.53
N PHE A 172 0.71 5.78 12.95
CA PHE A 172 0.73 7.24 13.03
C PHE A 172 1.75 7.84 12.08
N ALA A 173 1.49 9.06 11.60
CA ALA A 173 2.37 9.78 10.66
C ALA A 173 3.80 9.94 11.19
N ASP A 174 3.98 10.19 12.49
CA ASP A 174 5.28 10.31 13.11
C ASP A 174 6.11 9.03 13.00
N GLY A 175 5.48 7.87 13.05
CA GLY A 175 6.15 6.59 12.85
C GLY A 175 6.64 6.41 11.41
N VAL A 176 5.81 6.77 10.44
CA VAL A 176 6.19 6.75 9.00
C VAL A 176 7.39 7.66 8.77
N LEU A 177 7.31 8.92 9.20
CA LEU A 177 8.38 9.90 9.00
C LEU A 177 9.67 9.48 9.69
N ARG A 178 9.57 8.96 10.92
CA ARG A 178 10.74 8.47 11.66
C ARG A 178 11.52 7.41 10.86
N ILE A 179 10.83 6.46 10.21
CA ILE A 179 11.48 5.42 9.40
C ILE A 179 12.07 6.03 8.13
N LEU A 180 11.28 6.83 7.39
CA LEU A 180 11.73 7.44 6.14
C LEU A 180 12.95 8.34 6.34
N ASP A 181 12.93 9.20 7.37
CA ASP A 181 14.02 10.11 7.68
C ASP A 181 15.28 9.39 8.22
N THR A 182 15.09 8.30 8.99
CA THR A 182 16.22 7.52 9.52
C THR A 182 16.93 6.74 8.40
N VAL A 183 16.18 6.10 7.51
CA VAL A 183 16.74 5.33 6.39
C VAL A 183 17.28 6.25 5.31
N ASN A 184 16.59 7.34 5.00
CA ASN A 184 16.99 8.42 4.09
C ASN A 184 17.65 7.92 2.79
N SER A 185 16.95 7.07 2.05
CA SER A 185 17.43 6.46 0.80
C SER A 185 16.58 6.88 -0.39
N PRO A 186 17.17 7.12 -1.58
CA PRO A 186 16.40 7.36 -2.79
C PRO A 186 15.60 6.13 -3.27
N TRP A 187 15.86 4.95 -2.69
CA TRP A 187 15.16 3.70 -2.97
C TRP A 187 14.06 3.38 -1.95
N LEU A 188 13.82 4.29 -0.99
CA LEU A 188 12.70 4.21 -0.06
C LEU A 188 11.82 5.43 -0.20
N GLY A 189 10.53 5.20 -0.48
CA GLY A 189 9.49 6.22 -0.48
C GLY A 189 8.29 5.77 0.35
N GLY A 190 7.16 6.45 0.20
CA GLY A 190 5.95 6.17 0.97
C GLY A 190 4.74 5.81 0.11
N ILE A 191 3.85 5.01 0.69
CA ILE A 191 2.46 4.86 0.27
C ILE A 191 1.59 5.57 1.30
N LEU A 192 0.73 6.46 0.84
CA LEU A 192 -0.34 7.02 1.65
C LEU A 192 -1.60 6.19 1.47
N ASP A 193 -1.96 5.38 2.46
CA ASP A 193 -3.29 4.80 2.57
C ASP A 193 -4.21 5.78 3.29
N MET A 194 -5.23 6.27 2.58
CA MET A 194 -6.13 7.33 3.07
C MET A 194 -7.06 6.84 4.19
N GLY A 195 -7.28 5.53 4.32
CA GLY A 195 -8.14 4.93 5.35
C GLY A 195 -7.40 4.50 6.62
N ASN A 196 -6.07 4.44 6.61
CA ASN A 196 -5.31 3.84 7.71
C ASN A 196 -4.93 4.84 8.83
N TYR A 197 -5.16 6.14 8.66
CA TYR A 197 -4.94 7.13 9.73
C TYR A 197 -6.16 7.30 10.66
N LEU A 198 -6.92 6.22 10.85
CA LEU A 198 -8.13 6.16 11.69
C LEU A 198 -7.92 6.67 13.12
N PHE A 199 -6.72 6.55 13.67
CA PHE A 199 -6.43 6.86 15.07
C PHE A 199 -5.75 8.22 15.28
N GLU A 200 -5.39 8.93 14.20
CA GLU A 200 -4.88 10.30 14.29
C GLU A 200 -5.98 11.26 14.76
N ASP A 201 -5.62 12.23 15.56
CA ASP A 201 -6.56 13.25 16.03
C ASP A 201 -7.04 14.16 14.87
N ASP A 202 -6.15 14.49 13.92
CA ASP A 202 -6.45 15.10 12.62
C ASP A 202 -5.77 14.30 11.53
N MET A 203 -6.53 13.37 10.92
CA MET A 203 -6.03 12.50 9.86
C MET A 203 -5.56 13.28 8.62
N TYR A 204 -6.21 14.42 8.31
CA TYR A 204 -5.83 15.23 7.15
C TYR A 204 -4.51 15.99 7.39
N ALA A 205 -4.28 16.47 8.61
CA ALA A 205 -3.01 17.05 8.98
C ALA A 205 -1.89 16.00 8.94
N ALA A 206 -2.15 14.78 9.40
CA ALA A 206 -1.23 13.65 9.31
C ALA A 206 -0.91 13.28 7.84
N MET A 207 -1.92 13.20 6.98
CA MET A 207 -1.74 12.94 5.54
C MET A 207 -0.92 14.04 4.86
N ALA A 208 -1.21 15.31 5.14
CA ALA A 208 -0.45 16.43 4.60
C ALA A 208 1.02 16.43 5.05
N LYS A 209 1.28 16.00 6.29
CA LYS A 209 2.63 15.91 6.85
C LYS A 209 3.51 14.89 6.13
N VAL A 210 2.95 13.74 5.71
CA VAL A 210 3.68 12.70 4.99
C VAL A 210 3.69 12.90 3.47
N ALA A 211 2.80 13.74 2.93
CA ALA A 211 2.61 13.93 1.49
C ALA A 211 3.91 14.17 0.68
N PRO A 212 4.94 14.90 1.19
CA PRO A 212 6.21 15.08 0.45
C PRO A 212 7.01 13.81 0.17
N TYR A 213 6.73 12.73 0.89
CA TYR A 213 7.44 11.44 0.76
C TYR A 213 6.65 10.42 -0.09
N ILE A 214 5.44 10.77 -0.55
CA ILE A 214 4.49 9.80 -1.12
C ILE A 214 4.74 9.62 -2.62
N ASN A 215 4.90 8.36 -3.02
CA ASN A 215 5.08 7.92 -4.41
C ASN A 215 3.85 7.19 -4.96
N LEU A 216 3.01 6.64 -4.08
CA LEU A 216 1.77 5.93 -4.41
C LEU A 216 0.71 6.28 -3.35
N ALA A 217 -0.54 6.43 -3.74
CA ALA A 217 -1.64 6.66 -2.81
C ALA A 217 -2.67 5.53 -2.93
N HIS A 218 -3.05 4.91 -1.81
CA HIS A 218 -4.17 3.98 -1.70
C HIS A 218 -5.44 4.78 -1.34
N MET A 219 -6.40 4.78 -2.26
CA MET A 219 -7.71 5.38 -2.03
C MET A 219 -8.67 4.31 -1.57
N LYS A 220 -8.84 4.18 -0.25
CA LYS A 220 -9.85 3.27 0.32
C LYS A 220 -11.24 3.79 0.07
N THR A 221 -12.14 2.91 -0.38
CA THR A 221 -13.56 3.21 -0.59
C THR A 221 -14.42 2.12 0.02
N TYR A 222 -15.65 2.48 0.44
CA TYR A 222 -16.49 1.59 1.25
C TYR A 222 -17.94 1.46 0.70
N PRO A 223 -18.17 1.18 -0.60
CA PRO A 223 -19.51 0.96 -1.12
C PRO A 223 -20.20 -0.22 -0.42
N GLY A 224 -21.42 -0.02 0.05
CA GLY A 224 -22.15 -1.02 0.84
C GLY A 224 -21.73 -1.13 2.30
N GLY A 225 -20.80 -0.26 2.77
CA GLY A 225 -20.21 -0.30 4.10
C GLY A 225 -18.96 -1.17 4.19
N GLY A 226 -18.04 -0.81 5.08
CA GLY A 226 -16.81 -1.57 5.32
C GLY A 226 -17.01 -2.71 6.31
N SER A 227 -16.20 -3.77 6.21
CA SER A 227 -16.27 -4.92 7.09
C SER A 227 -15.88 -4.62 8.54
N TRP A 228 -15.01 -3.66 8.77
CA TRP A 228 -14.52 -3.27 10.10
C TRP A 228 -14.90 -1.85 10.46
N TYR A 229 -14.80 -0.93 9.50
CA TYR A 229 -15.15 0.48 9.63
C TYR A 229 -15.45 1.06 8.25
N SER A 230 -16.12 2.21 8.24
CA SER A 230 -16.28 3.04 7.05
C SER A 230 -15.91 4.46 7.42
N LEU A 231 -15.14 5.13 6.58
CA LEU A 231 -14.76 6.51 6.74
C LEU A 231 -15.42 7.35 5.66
N ASP A 232 -15.95 8.50 6.07
CA ASP A 232 -16.39 9.54 5.16
C ASP A 232 -15.20 10.47 4.90
N LEU A 233 -14.45 10.19 3.83
CA LEU A 233 -13.18 10.87 3.53
C LEU A 233 -13.40 12.00 2.53
N ASP A 234 -12.90 13.18 2.86
CA ASP A 234 -12.73 14.28 1.90
C ASP A 234 -11.51 14.02 1.00
N TYR A 235 -11.71 13.22 -0.03
CA TYR A 235 -10.65 12.85 -0.98
C TYR A 235 -10.10 14.08 -1.72
N ALA A 236 -10.92 15.11 -1.99
CA ALA A 236 -10.45 16.31 -2.65
C ALA A 236 -9.44 17.06 -1.78
N ARG A 237 -9.64 17.11 -0.47
CA ARG A 237 -8.68 17.66 0.49
C ARG A 237 -7.36 16.90 0.49
N VAL A 238 -7.42 15.56 0.47
CA VAL A 238 -6.21 14.72 0.43
C VAL A 238 -5.47 14.90 -0.89
N PHE A 239 -6.19 14.90 -2.01
CA PHE A 239 -5.57 15.10 -3.33
C PHE A 239 -4.90 16.48 -3.45
N ARG A 240 -5.49 17.53 -2.87
CA ARG A 240 -4.83 18.86 -2.81
C ARG A 240 -3.49 18.77 -2.08
N ALA A 241 -3.45 18.20 -0.90
CA ALA A 241 -2.21 18.05 -0.13
C ALA A 241 -1.14 17.27 -0.90
N LEU A 242 -1.53 16.20 -1.60
CA LEU A 242 -0.64 15.45 -2.47
C LEU A 242 -0.14 16.29 -3.66
N LEU A 243 -1.03 17.02 -4.33
CA LEU A 243 -0.68 17.87 -5.47
C LEU A 243 0.26 19.02 -5.07
N GLU A 244 0.01 19.66 -3.93
CA GLU A 244 0.87 20.72 -3.37
C GLU A 244 2.26 20.20 -3.01
N SER A 245 2.38 18.93 -2.63
CA SER A 245 3.67 18.28 -2.36
C SER A 245 4.43 17.86 -3.63
N GLY A 246 3.82 17.99 -4.82
CA GLY A 246 4.42 17.58 -6.10
C GLY A 246 4.15 16.12 -6.47
N PHE A 247 3.21 15.43 -5.82
CA PHE A 247 2.84 14.04 -6.13
C PHE A 247 2.45 13.87 -7.60
N SER A 248 3.01 12.85 -8.24
CA SER A 248 2.74 12.48 -9.64
C SER A 248 2.58 10.97 -9.84
N GLY A 249 2.49 10.22 -8.75
CA GLY A 249 2.34 8.77 -8.73
C GLY A 249 0.96 8.28 -9.14
N TYR A 250 0.72 6.98 -8.93
CA TYR A 250 -0.60 6.38 -9.09
C TYR A 250 -1.47 6.61 -7.86
N VAL A 251 -2.77 6.80 -8.10
CA VAL A 251 -3.81 6.60 -7.10
C VAL A 251 -4.39 5.21 -7.34
N SER A 252 -4.17 4.30 -6.41
CA SER A 252 -4.63 2.91 -6.44
C SER A 252 -5.92 2.79 -5.63
N ILE A 253 -7.03 2.42 -6.26
CA ILE A 253 -8.27 2.15 -5.53
C ILE A 253 -8.09 0.85 -4.74
N GLU A 254 -8.30 0.93 -3.44
CA GLU A 254 -8.49 -0.20 -2.52
C GLU A 254 -9.93 -0.19 -2.02
N MET A 255 -10.82 -0.85 -2.75
CA MET A 255 -12.21 -0.98 -2.37
C MET A 255 -12.32 -2.02 -1.24
N GLU A 256 -12.86 -1.61 -0.09
CA GLU A 256 -13.11 -2.44 1.10
C GLU A 256 -14.59 -2.52 1.46
N GLY A 257 -15.46 -2.09 0.55
CA GLY A 257 -16.91 -2.14 0.74
C GLY A 257 -17.48 -3.54 0.61
N ALA A 258 -18.70 -3.71 1.12
CA ALA A 258 -19.44 -4.97 1.04
C ALA A 258 -20.13 -5.20 -0.31
N ASP A 259 -20.25 -4.15 -1.13
CA ASP A 259 -20.83 -4.30 -2.47
C ASP A 259 -19.90 -5.08 -3.40
N PRO A 260 -20.46 -5.87 -4.35
CA PRO A 260 -19.64 -6.63 -5.28
C PRO A 260 -18.81 -5.71 -6.20
N PRO A 261 -17.59 -6.12 -6.61
CA PRO A 261 -16.68 -5.30 -7.39
C PRO A 261 -17.28 -4.74 -8.68
N GLU A 262 -18.23 -5.44 -9.31
CA GLU A 262 -18.90 -5.03 -10.56
C GLU A 262 -19.69 -3.73 -10.40
N THR A 263 -20.18 -3.43 -9.21
CA THR A 263 -20.90 -2.18 -8.87
C THR A 263 -20.03 -1.21 -8.08
N ALA A 264 -19.22 -1.71 -7.18
CA ALA A 264 -18.37 -0.92 -6.30
C ALA A 264 -17.25 -0.20 -7.03
N MET A 265 -16.60 -0.85 -8.01
CA MET A 265 -15.47 -0.27 -8.72
C MET A 265 -15.86 0.91 -9.63
N PRO A 266 -16.93 0.84 -10.46
CA PRO A 266 -17.40 2.03 -11.19
C PRO A 266 -17.69 3.23 -10.27
N TYR A 267 -18.37 3.01 -9.15
CA TYR A 267 -18.64 4.05 -8.15
C TYR A 267 -17.34 4.66 -7.60
N SER A 268 -16.39 3.83 -7.19
CA SER A 268 -15.11 4.27 -6.63
C SER A 268 -14.26 5.05 -7.63
N ILE A 269 -14.29 4.66 -8.90
CA ILE A 269 -13.63 5.36 -10.00
C ILE A 269 -14.22 6.76 -10.23
N ASP A 270 -15.55 6.86 -10.26
CA ASP A 270 -16.23 8.15 -10.45
C ASP A 270 -15.95 9.07 -9.27
N LEU A 271 -15.99 8.56 -8.04
CA LEU A 271 -15.62 9.28 -6.83
C LEU A 271 -14.18 9.83 -6.90
N ALA A 272 -13.23 8.99 -7.32
CA ALA A 272 -11.82 9.41 -7.48
C ALA A 272 -11.67 10.51 -8.53
N ARG A 273 -12.32 10.37 -9.67
CA ARG A 273 -12.27 11.35 -10.77
C ARG A 273 -12.90 12.69 -10.36
N GLN A 274 -14.05 12.65 -9.67
CA GLN A 274 -14.71 13.84 -9.16
C GLN A 274 -13.84 14.57 -8.14
N ALA A 275 -13.35 13.86 -7.11
CA ALA A 275 -12.52 14.43 -6.07
C ALA A 275 -11.20 15.02 -6.62
N TRP A 276 -10.58 14.34 -7.61
CA TRP A 276 -9.41 14.89 -8.29
C TRP A 276 -9.73 16.15 -9.07
N HIS A 277 -10.85 16.18 -9.79
CA HIS A 277 -11.28 17.39 -10.50
C HIS A 277 -11.48 18.57 -9.54
N GLU A 278 -12.14 18.33 -8.41
CA GLU A 278 -12.33 19.34 -7.36
C GLU A 278 -10.99 19.81 -6.77
N ALA A 279 -10.04 18.88 -6.52
CA ALA A 279 -8.71 19.23 -6.00
C ALA A 279 -7.90 20.13 -6.95
N VAL A 280 -8.04 19.92 -8.26
CA VAL A 280 -7.29 20.67 -9.28
C VAL A 280 -7.92 22.05 -9.58
N HIS A 281 -9.25 22.21 -9.42
CA HIS A 281 -9.99 23.38 -9.89
C HIS A 281 -10.58 24.26 -8.76
N GLN A 282 -10.45 23.86 -7.50
CA GLN A 282 -10.80 24.78 -6.38
C GLN A 282 -9.57 25.63 -6.05
N GLU A 283 -9.68 26.94 -6.36
CA GLU A 283 -8.79 28.01 -5.89
C GLU A 283 -9.07 28.34 -4.40
#